data_c18cb24e4e5a855f21bbceb55fc6a09f
#
_entry.id   c18cb24e4e5a855f21bbceb55fc6a09f
#
_cell.length_a   1.000
_cell.length_b   1.000
_cell.length_c   1.000
_cell.angle_alpha   90.00
_cell.angle_beta   90.00
_cell.angle_gamma   90.00
#
_symmetry.space_group_name_H-M   'P 1'
#
loop_
_entity.id
_entity.type
_entity.pdbx_description
1 polymer ?
#
loop_
_entity_poly.entity_id
_entity_poly.type
_entity_poly.pdbx_seq_one_letter_code
_entity_poly.pdbx_strand_id
1 'polypeptide(L)'
;SFDYVIGTNTKGNMFMTQAVARQMMKQPVYGGKRGTIINISSCSSQVSSVNRGEYCVSKAGISMLTKLFADRLAPEGIFVYEIRPGVIRTDMTSQVEEKYTELIKQGMFPIARWGVPEDVAKAVRAFCSDDFCYTTGNYIDVDGGFHIRRL
;
A
#
# COMPACT_ATOMS: atom_id res chain seq x y z
N SER A 1 18.55 2.71 13.45
CA SER A 1 17.75 2.67 12.22
C SER A 1 16.25 2.50 12.46
N PHE A 2 15.79 1.95 13.58
CA PHE A 2 14.36 1.81 13.88
C PHE A 2 13.63 3.16 13.78
N ASP A 3 14.12 4.17 14.50
CA ASP A 3 13.53 5.51 14.50
C ASP A 3 13.49 6.14 13.12
N TYR A 4 14.52 5.92 12.31
CA TYR A 4 14.58 6.41 10.94
C TYR A 4 13.48 5.79 10.08
N VAL A 5 13.33 4.46 10.13
CA VAL A 5 12.33 3.73 9.32
C VAL A 5 10.91 4.09 9.76
N ILE A 6 10.64 4.09 11.07
CA ILE A 6 9.33 4.49 11.61
C ILE A 6 9.06 5.97 11.33
N GLY A 7 10.08 6.82 11.51
CA GLY A 7 9.98 8.25 11.23
C GLY A 7 9.60 8.54 9.79
N THR A 8 10.24 7.87 8.84
CA THR A 8 9.99 8.07 7.42
C THR A 8 8.67 7.43 6.98
N ASN A 9 8.51 6.13 7.25
CA ASN A 9 7.40 5.36 6.68
C ASN A 9 6.07 5.62 7.39
N THR A 10 6.06 5.64 8.73
CA THR A 10 4.81 5.71 9.50
C THR A 10 4.49 7.13 9.92
N LYS A 11 5.42 7.81 10.60
CA LYS A 11 5.23 9.18 11.07
C LYS A 11 5.08 10.15 9.89
N GLY A 12 5.96 10.05 8.89
CA GLY A 12 5.89 10.86 7.68
C GLY A 12 4.57 10.67 6.94
N ASN A 13 4.13 9.42 6.75
CA ASN A 13 2.84 9.12 6.12
C ASN A 13 1.67 9.73 6.91
N MET A 14 1.66 9.59 8.24
CA MET A 14 0.61 10.14 9.09
C MET A 14 0.46 11.66 8.91
N PHE A 15 1.55 12.41 9.02
CA PHE A 15 1.49 13.87 8.93
C PHE A 15 1.25 14.36 7.50
N MET A 16 1.79 13.68 6.49
CA MET A 16 1.47 13.97 5.10
C MET A 16 -0.02 13.77 4.82
N THR A 17 -0.58 12.65 5.25
CA THR A 17 -2.02 12.37 5.10
C THR A 17 -2.87 13.44 5.79
N GLN A 18 -2.47 13.87 7.00
CA GLN A 18 -3.14 14.96 7.70
C GLN A 18 -3.13 16.27 6.90
N ALA A 19 -1.98 16.65 6.36
CA ALA A 19 -1.82 17.88 5.59
C ALA A 19 -2.68 17.85 4.30
N VAL A 20 -2.61 16.74 3.57
CA VAL A 20 -3.39 16.53 2.35
C VAL A 20 -4.90 16.52 2.65
N ALA A 21 -5.33 15.83 3.71
CA ALA A 21 -6.73 15.80 4.12
C ALA A 21 -7.27 17.21 4.43
N ARG A 22 -6.51 18.02 5.16
CA ARG A 22 -6.87 19.42 5.44
C ARG A 22 -7.03 20.25 4.17
N GLN A 23 -6.18 20.02 3.17
CA GLN A 23 -6.31 20.68 1.88
C GLN A 23 -7.54 20.19 1.11
N MET A 24 -7.78 18.87 1.08
CA MET A 24 -8.93 18.28 0.41
C MET A 24 -10.25 18.75 1.01
N MET A 25 -10.33 18.91 2.33
CA MET A 25 -11.55 19.42 3.00
C MET A 25 -11.95 20.84 2.56
N LYS A 26 -11.05 21.62 1.98
CA LYS A 26 -11.33 22.94 1.43
C LYS A 26 -11.79 22.90 -0.03
N GLN A 27 -11.72 21.75 -0.67
CA GLN A 27 -12.07 21.57 -2.07
C GLN A 27 -13.57 21.22 -2.21
N PRO A 28 -14.21 21.51 -3.35
CA PRO A 28 -15.59 21.12 -3.59
C PRO A 28 -15.76 19.61 -3.70
N VAL A 29 -16.98 19.14 -3.45
CA VAL A 29 -17.38 17.74 -3.63
C VAL A 29 -17.95 17.57 -5.03
N TYR A 30 -17.48 16.57 -5.75
CA TYR A 30 -18.00 16.18 -7.06
C TYR A 30 -18.50 14.74 -7.01
N GLY A 31 -19.78 14.50 -7.32
CA GLY A 31 -20.36 13.15 -7.34
C GLY A 31 -20.27 12.40 -6.01
N GLY A 32 -20.31 13.12 -4.87
CA GLY A 32 -20.17 12.52 -3.54
C GLY A 32 -18.74 12.24 -3.11
N LYS A 33 -17.75 12.57 -3.95
CA LYS A 33 -16.32 12.39 -3.66
C LYS A 33 -15.58 13.73 -3.68
N ARG A 34 -14.81 13.97 -2.63
CA ARG A 34 -13.93 15.15 -2.51
C ARG A 34 -12.47 14.82 -2.85
N GLY A 35 -12.06 13.60 -2.59
CA GLY A 35 -10.72 13.15 -2.90
C GLY A 35 -10.49 11.68 -2.57
N THR A 36 -9.36 11.18 -3.06
CA THR A 36 -8.88 9.82 -2.78
C THR A 36 -7.46 9.89 -2.27
N ILE A 37 -7.20 9.22 -1.16
CA ILE A 37 -5.86 9.04 -0.59
C ILE A 37 -5.51 7.56 -0.70
N ILE A 38 -4.34 7.25 -1.24
CA ILE A 38 -3.87 5.88 -1.40
C ILE A 38 -2.52 5.73 -0.72
N ASN A 39 -2.48 4.92 0.32
CA ASN A 39 -1.26 4.59 1.04
C ASN A 39 -0.60 3.36 0.39
N ILE A 40 0.68 3.46 0.10
CA ILE A 40 1.48 2.34 -0.40
C ILE A 40 2.20 1.69 0.79
N SER A 41 1.69 0.54 1.21
CA SER A 41 2.33 -0.24 2.27
C SER A 41 3.24 -1.34 1.69
N SER A 42 2.99 -2.57 1.97
CA SER A 42 3.73 -3.74 1.48
C SER A 42 3.01 -5.02 1.91
N CYS A 43 3.25 -6.13 1.24
CA CYS A 43 2.94 -7.46 1.76
C CYS A 43 3.57 -7.67 3.15
N SER A 44 4.70 -7.01 3.45
CA SER A 44 5.36 -7.03 4.77
C SER A 44 4.53 -6.39 5.89
N SER A 45 3.39 -5.78 5.61
CA SER A 45 2.41 -5.38 6.64
C SER A 45 1.69 -6.58 7.27
N GLN A 46 1.72 -7.74 6.61
CA GLN A 46 1.04 -8.97 7.02
C GLN A 46 1.98 -10.18 7.09
N VAL A 47 3.09 -10.15 6.35
CA VAL A 47 4.04 -11.25 6.22
C VAL A 47 5.32 -10.91 6.98
N SER A 48 5.79 -11.85 7.78
CA SER A 48 7.02 -11.68 8.56
C SER A 48 8.27 -11.70 7.69
N SER A 49 9.17 -10.78 7.97
CA SER A 49 10.55 -10.79 7.47
C SER A 49 11.48 -10.45 8.63
N VAL A 50 12.03 -11.49 9.28
CA VAL A 50 12.78 -11.35 10.54
C VAL A 50 14.00 -10.43 10.43
N ASN A 51 14.60 -10.31 9.25
CA ASN A 51 15.76 -9.44 9.02
C ASN A 51 15.36 -7.98 8.72
N ARG A 52 14.06 -7.66 8.70
CA ARG A 52 13.52 -6.33 8.41
C ARG A 52 12.36 -6.00 9.36
N GLY A 53 12.52 -6.27 10.63
CA GLY A 53 11.46 -6.10 11.64
C GLY A 53 10.90 -4.69 11.67
N GLU A 54 11.75 -3.67 11.69
CA GLU A 54 11.36 -2.26 11.67
C GLU A 54 10.55 -1.89 10.42
N TYR A 55 10.92 -2.46 9.27
CA TYR A 55 10.16 -2.25 8.03
C TYR A 55 8.76 -2.88 8.12
N CYS A 56 8.66 -4.12 8.60
CA CYS A 56 7.37 -4.80 8.79
C CYS A 56 6.46 -4.00 9.73
N VAL A 57 7.00 -3.57 10.89
CA VAL A 57 6.26 -2.74 11.85
C VAL A 57 5.80 -1.44 11.21
N SER A 58 6.68 -0.77 10.45
CA SER A 58 6.33 0.48 9.78
C SER A 58 5.19 0.31 8.77
N LYS A 59 5.23 -0.78 7.99
CA LYS A 59 4.20 -1.07 6.98
C LYS A 59 2.88 -1.53 7.59
N ALA A 60 2.91 -2.25 8.71
CA ALA A 60 1.72 -2.55 9.51
C ALA A 60 1.10 -1.27 10.08
N GLY A 61 1.93 -0.32 10.52
CA GLY A 61 1.50 1.01 10.93
C GLY A 61 0.73 1.75 9.83
N ILE A 62 1.20 1.69 8.58
CA ILE A 62 0.50 2.28 7.43
C ILE A 62 -0.89 1.64 7.22
N SER A 63 -1.01 0.33 7.40
CA SER A 63 -2.31 -0.34 7.32
C SER A 63 -3.30 0.17 8.37
N MET A 64 -2.82 0.42 9.61
CA MET A 64 -3.67 1.00 10.64
C MET A 64 -4.00 2.47 10.35
N LEU A 65 -3.05 3.27 9.86
CA LEU A 65 -3.31 4.65 9.45
C LEU A 65 -4.37 4.73 8.36
N THR A 66 -4.35 3.82 7.39
CA THR A 66 -5.38 3.74 6.35
C THR A 66 -6.77 3.61 6.95
N LYS A 67 -6.95 2.72 7.93
CA LYS A 67 -8.25 2.52 8.60
C LYS A 67 -8.68 3.76 9.39
N LEU A 68 -7.77 4.33 10.18
CA LEU A 68 -8.05 5.51 11.01
C LEU A 68 -8.46 6.71 10.16
N PHE A 69 -7.74 6.98 9.08
CA PHE A 69 -8.09 8.08 8.18
C PHE A 69 -9.33 7.80 7.34
N ALA A 70 -9.55 6.55 6.91
CA ALA A 70 -10.76 6.16 6.21
C ALA A 70 -12.01 6.41 7.07
N ASP A 71 -11.99 5.98 8.32
CA ASP A 71 -13.08 6.19 9.27
C ASP A 71 -13.34 7.68 9.50
N ARG A 72 -12.28 8.44 9.81
CA ARG A 72 -12.40 9.88 10.09
C ARG A 72 -12.83 10.72 8.89
N LEU A 73 -12.40 10.36 7.68
CA LEU A 73 -12.54 11.21 6.49
C LEU A 73 -13.71 10.81 5.58
N ALA A 74 -14.32 9.65 5.79
CA ALA A 74 -15.47 9.21 4.99
C ALA A 74 -16.65 10.22 5.01
N PRO A 75 -17.03 10.80 6.17
CA PRO A 75 -18.08 11.82 6.20
C PRO A 75 -17.75 13.08 5.39
N GLU A 76 -16.46 13.34 5.15
CA GLU A 76 -15.98 14.47 4.36
C GLU A 76 -15.91 14.17 2.85
N GLY A 77 -16.33 12.98 2.42
CA GLY A 77 -16.22 12.52 1.03
C GLY A 77 -14.79 12.26 0.57
N ILE A 78 -13.88 11.98 1.51
CA ILE A 78 -12.49 11.62 1.21
C ILE A 78 -12.33 10.14 1.52
N PHE A 79 -11.99 9.35 0.50
CA PHE A 79 -11.84 7.91 0.61
C PHE A 79 -10.37 7.54 0.71
N VAL A 80 -10.07 6.61 1.60
CA VAL A 80 -8.68 6.23 1.90
C VAL A 80 -8.52 4.73 1.66
N TYR A 81 -7.51 4.37 0.89
CA TYR A 81 -7.21 2.99 0.49
C TYR A 81 -5.75 2.65 0.75
N GLU A 82 -5.46 1.37 0.70
CA GLU A 82 -4.11 0.84 0.81
C GLU A 82 -3.80 -0.08 -0.37
N ILE A 83 -2.60 0.04 -0.91
CA ILE A 83 -2.05 -0.95 -1.84
C ILE A 83 -0.88 -1.64 -1.15
N ARG A 84 -0.86 -2.96 -1.20
CA ARG A 84 0.19 -3.83 -0.64
C ARG A 84 0.98 -4.48 -1.77
N PRO A 85 2.04 -3.83 -2.27
CA PRO A 85 2.90 -4.47 -3.26
C PRO A 85 3.63 -5.67 -2.67
N GLY A 86 3.81 -6.70 -3.48
CA GLY A 86 4.73 -7.80 -3.21
C GLY A 86 6.15 -7.49 -3.68
N VAL A 87 6.75 -8.41 -4.43
CA VAL A 87 8.08 -8.23 -4.98
C VAL A 87 7.99 -7.54 -6.33
N ILE A 88 8.37 -6.29 -6.36
CA ILE A 88 8.33 -5.42 -7.55
C ILE A 88 9.76 -5.16 -8.03
N ARG A 89 10.00 -5.33 -9.32
CA ARG A 89 11.30 -5.03 -9.93
C ARG A 89 11.52 -3.53 -9.96
N THR A 90 12.49 -3.06 -9.21
CA THR A 90 12.92 -1.67 -9.13
C THR A 90 14.43 -1.64 -8.88
N ASP A 91 15.05 -0.46 -8.97
CA ASP A 91 16.47 -0.31 -8.62
C ASP A 91 16.78 -0.79 -7.21
N MET A 92 15.85 -0.63 -6.27
CA MET A 92 16.00 -1.10 -4.89
C MET A 92 16.05 -2.62 -4.76
N THR A 93 15.47 -3.36 -5.70
CA THR A 93 15.45 -4.84 -5.69
C THR A 93 16.54 -5.47 -6.53
N SER A 94 17.37 -4.67 -7.20
CA SER A 94 18.45 -5.17 -8.07
C SER A 94 19.43 -6.07 -7.34
N GLN A 95 19.76 -5.76 -6.08
CA GLN A 95 20.70 -6.56 -5.27
C GLN A 95 20.17 -7.95 -4.88
N VAL A 96 18.88 -8.19 -4.99
CA VAL A 96 18.21 -9.44 -4.65
C VAL A 96 17.51 -10.08 -5.86
N GLU A 97 17.82 -9.60 -7.07
CA GLU A 97 17.16 -10.02 -8.30
C GLU A 97 17.33 -11.51 -8.57
N GLU A 98 18.55 -12.04 -8.45
CA GLU A 98 18.81 -13.46 -8.68
C GLU A 98 18.03 -14.34 -7.70
N LYS A 99 18.04 -13.97 -6.41
CA LYS A 99 17.31 -14.69 -5.36
C LYS A 99 15.81 -14.79 -5.69
N TYR A 100 15.17 -13.68 -5.98
CA TYR A 100 13.74 -13.68 -6.24
C TYR A 100 13.38 -14.29 -7.59
N THR A 101 14.24 -14.15 -8.60
CA THR A 101 14.06 -14.84 -9.89
C THR A 101 14.02 -16.36 -9.70
N GLU A 102 14.91 -16.90 -8.86
CA GLU A 102 14.91 -18.33 -8.57
C GLU A 102 13.66 -18.75 -7.75
N LEU A 103 13.27 -17.99 -6.76
CA LEU A 103 12.05 -18.24 -5.97
C LEU A 103 10.78 -18.20 -6.84
N ILE A 104 10.73 -17.31 -7.83
CA ILE A 104 9.64 -17.24 -8.78
C ILE A 104 9.58 -18.51 -9.62
N LYS A 105 10.72 -19.01 -10.14
CA LYS A 105 10.79 -20.27 -10.89
C LYS A 105 10.35 -21.47 -10.05
N GLN A 106 10.65 -21.45 -8.75
CA GLN A 106 10.22 -22.47 -7.80
C GLN A 106 8.74 -22.37 -7.39
N GLY A 107 7.99 -21.43 -7.96
CA GLY A 107 6.56 -21.29 -7.74
C GLY A 107 6.19 -20.51 -6.47
N MET A 108 7.05 -19.62 -5.99
CA MET A 108 6.75 -18.76 -4.83
C MET A 108 5.47 -17.93 -5.04
N PHE A 109 5.25 -17.44 -6.25
CA PHE A 109 4.05 -16.68 -6.61
C PHE A 109 3.15 -17.46 -7.55
N PRO A 110 1.83 -17.52 -7.32
CA PRO A 110 0.87 -18.09 -8.28
C PRO A 110 0.98 -17.45 -9.67
N ILE A 111 1.13 -16.12 -9.75
CA ILE A 111 1.47 -15.43 -11.00
C ILE A 111 3.00 -15.40 -11.09
N ALA A 112 3.56 -16.36 -11.81
CA ALA A 112 4.99 -16.69 -11.84
C ALA A 112 5.83 -15.69 -12.63
N ARG A 113 5.82 -14.42 -12.20
CA ARG A 113 6.66 -13.35 -12.76
C ARG A 113 6.98 -12.30 -11.69
N TRP A 114 7.97 -11.49 -11.98
CA TRP A 114 8.17 -10.24 -11.26
C TRP A 114 6.97 -9.31 -11.42
N GLY A 115 6.57 -8.64 -10.33
CA GLY A 115 5.75 -7.46 -10.44
C GLY A 115 6.56 -6.31 -11.05
N VAL A 116 5.90 -5.38 -11.69
CA VAL A 116 6.51 -4.16 -12.23
C VAL A 116 5.79 -2.93 -11.68
N PRO A 117 6.42 -1.74 -11.65
CA PRO A 117 5.78 -0.52 -11.13
C PRO A 117 4.41 -0.24 -11.75
N GLU A 118 4.22 -0.59 -13.02
CA GLU A 118 2.96 -0.42 -13.74
C GLU A 118 1.82 -1.26 -13.14
N ASP A 119 2.11 -2.42 -12.54
CA ASP A 119 1.09 -3.23 -11.87
C ASP A 119 0.51 -2.46 -10.66
N VAL A 120 1.38 -1.80 -9.90
CA VAL A 120 0.98 -0.94 -8.78
C VAL A 120 0.23 0.29 -9.27
N ALA A 121 0.73 0.95 -10.31
CA ALA A 121 0.11 2.15 -10.89
C ALA A 121 -1.31 1.87 -11.42
N LYS A 122 -1.55 0.70 -11.99
CA LYS A 122 -2.90 0.29 -12.43
C LYS A 122 -3.86 0.14 -11.25
N ALA A 123 -3.40 -0.39 -10.11
CA ALA A 123 -4.21 -0.49 -8.90
C ALA A 123 -4.52 0.90 -8.33
N VAL A 124 -3.53 1.82 -8.33
CA VAL A 124 -3.76 3.24 -7.95
C VAL A 124 -4.84 3.86 -8.82
N ARG A 125 -4.74 3.72 -10.14
CA ARG A 125 -5.73 4.25 -11.08
C ARG A 125 -7.12 3.69 -10.82
N ALA A 126 -7.23 2.39 -10.53
CA ALA A 126 -8.52 1.77 -10.23
C ALA A 126 -9.17 2.39 -8.98
N PHE A 127 -8.45 2.55 -7.88
CA PHE A 127 -8.97 3.19 -6.67
C PHE A 127 -9.32 4.67 -6.85
N CYS A 128 -8.69 5.37 -7.80
CA CYS A 128 -9.02 6.75 -8.12
C CYS A 128 -10.30 6.89 -8.96
N SER A 129 -10.79 5.81 -9.58
CA SER A 129 -12.04 5.80 -10.33
C SER A 129 -13.25 5.92 -9.41
N ASP A 130 -14.43 6.11 -9.99
CA ASP A 130 -15.69 6.17 -9.25
C ASP A 130 -16.28 4.77 -8.97
N ASP A 131 -15.65 3.70 -9.47
CA ASP A 131 -16.10 2.32 -9.29
C ASP A 131 -15.97 1.81 -7.85
N PHE A 132 -15.15 2.47 -7.03
CA PHE A 132 -14.84 2.07 -5.65
C PHE A 132 -15.43 3.01 -4.58
N CYS A 133 -16.51 3.76 -4.89
CA CYS A 133 -17.04 4.79 -3.99
C CYS A 133 -17.62 4.29 -2.67
N TYR A 134 -17.92 2.98 -2.52
CA TYR A 134 -18.48 2.40 -1.29
C TYR A 134 -17.52 1.42 -0.60
N THR A 135 -16.21 1.64 -0.76
CA THR A 135 -15.18 0.67 -0.34
C THR A 135 -14.03 1.30 0.45
N THR A 136 -14.22 2.49 1.03
CA THR A 136 -13.16 3.16 1.82
C THR A 136 -12.61 2.26 2.95
N GLY A 137 -11.36 2.40 3.28
CA GLY A 137 -10.69 1.59 4.29
C GLY A 137 -10.17 0.23 3.82
N ASN A 138 -10.45 -0.13 2.57
CA ASN A 138 -10.01 -1.39 1.98
C ASN A 138 -8.57 -1.32 1.43
N TYR A 139 -8.04 -2.49 1.16
CA TYR A 139 -6.73 -2.66 0.53
C TYR A 139 -6.81 -3.63 -0.64
N ILE A 140 -5.78 -3.60 -1.47
CA ILE A 140 -5.55 -4.61 -2.50
C ILE A 140 -4.10 -5.08 -2.44
N ASP A 141 -3.90 -6.39 -2.49
CA ASP A 141 -2.58 -7.00 -2.65
C ASP A 141 -2.22 -7.00 -4.15
N VAL A 142 -1.06 -6.42 -4.47
CA VAL A 142 -0.49 -6.42 -5.82
C VAL A 142 0.83 -7.20 -5.75
N ASP A 143 0.71 -8.51 -5.57
CA ASP A 143 1.81 -9.37 -5.14
C ASP A 143 1.91 -10.71 -5.89
N GLY A 144 1.16 -10.85 -6.98
CA GLY A 144 1.16 -12.09 -7.76
C GLY A 144 0.53 -13.28 -7.03
N GLY A 145 -0.25 -13.03 -5.98
CA GLY A 145 -0.88 -14.06 -5.16
C GLY A 145 0.01 -14.59 -4.03
N PHE A 146 1.10 -13.87 -3.70
CA PHE A 146 2.02 -14.28 -2.61
C PHE A 146 1.32 -14.41 -1.26
N HIS A 147 0.30 -13.61 -0.98
CA HIS A 147 -0.46 -13.63 0.26
C HIS A 147 -1.33 -14.90 0.43
N ILE A 148 -1.58 -15.66 -0.64
CA ILE A 148 -2.42 -16.85 -0.60
C ILE A 148 -1.69 -17.97 0.13
N ARG A 149 -2.28 -18.48 1.21
CA ARG A 149 -1.77 -19.69 1.87
C ARG A 149 -2.01 -20.88 0.95
N ARG A 150 -0.96 -21.66 0.70
CA ARG A 150 -1.01 -22.86 -0.14
C ARG A 150 -0.54 -24.08 0.67
N LEU A 151 -1.15 -25.21 0.38
CA LEU A 151 -0.78 -26.52 0.92
C LEU A 151 0.46 -27.05 0.23
#